data_151de332ffa5e504f7e96eb8443cfda5
#
_entry.id   151de332ffa5e504f7e96eb8443cfda5
#
_cell.length_a   1.000
_cell.length_b   1.000
_cell.length_c   1.000
_cell.angle_alpha   90.00
_cell.angle_beta   90.00
_cell.angle_gamma   90.00
#
_symmetry.space_group_name_H-M   'P 1'
#
loop_
_entity.id
_entity.type
_entity.pdbx_description
1 polymer ?
#
loop_
_entity_poly.entity_id
_entity_poly.type
_entity_poly.pdbx_seq_one_letter_code
_entity_poly.pdbx_strand_id
1 'polypeptide(L)'
;MNNLFDKITVQYHQKLPFVVYNKPNSEEVSALFMPNRELNFVSNFEEKGFVFAPFSSAEKVILFPEEKALRLSEVIQFKSYNLKDTLINLDSLSKEKHIKTVESAIEKINGSDLQKVVISREELVAITNFDLIKIYRKLLSTYKNAFVYVWFHPKVGLWFGATPETLLSIQGATFKTMSLAGTQVCTENAKVIWKSKELDEQQLVTNFIESQLENIAVNLEIDKTETVKAGNLLHLRTKVSGNLKKTSNLKELIRALHPTPAVCGLPREIASAFIFEKENYNRSFYTGFLGELNVQHSREDEESSALFVNLRCMKIENNKAAVFVGGGITKDSNASKEWEETVLKSKTMKRVL
;
A
#
# COMPACT_ATOMS: atom_id res chain seq x y z
N MET A 1 -28.68 5.57 18.12
CA MET A 1 -27.59 4.63 17.78
C MET A 1 -26.40 5.48 17.34
N ASN A 2 -25.26 5.38 18.03
CA ASN A 2 -24.06 6.09 17.59
C ASN A 2 -23.62 5.44 16.26
N ASN A 3 -23.52 6.19 15.20
CA ASN A 3 -23.07 5.70 13.91
C ASN A 3 -21.55 5.34 13.98
N LEU A 4 -21.04 4.66 12.96
CA LEU A 4 -19.64 4.25 12.89
C LEU A 4 -18.66 5.42 13.11
N PHE A 5 -18.94 6.60 12.55
CA PHE A 5 -18.08 7.76 12.67
C PHE A 5 -18.02 8.36 14.07
N ASP A 6 -19.14 8.32 14.81
CA ASP A 6 -19.18 8.73 16.21
C ASP A 6 -18.29 7.79 17.06
N LYS A 7 -18.36 6.49 16.79
CA LYS A 7 -17.52 5.49 17.47
C LYS A 7 -16.03 5.71 17.20
N ILE A 8 -15.65 6.01 15.95
CA ILE A 8 -14.26 6.34 15.57
C ILE A 8 -13.79 7.56 16.38
N THR A 9 -14.61 8.60 16.44
CA THR A 9 -14.29 9.85 17.15
C THR A 9 -14.05 9.58 18.63
N VAL A 10 -14.96 8.85 19.29
CA VAL A 10 -14.82 8.48 20.70
C VAL A 10 -13.56 7.67 20.94
N GLN A 11 -13.30 6.65 20.11
CA GLN A 11 -12.14 5.76 20.23
C GLN A 11 -10.82 6.55 20.10
N TYR A 12 -10.75 7.46 19.13
CA TYR A 12 -9.58 8.31 18.92
C TYR A 12 -9.33 9.26 20.11
N HIS A 13 -10.36 9.92 20.63
CA HIS A 13 -10.25 10.80 21.83
C HIS A 13 -9.80 10.03 23.07
N GLN A 14 -10.27 8.80 23.23
CA GLN A 14 -9.85 7.91 24.33
C GLN A 14 -8.44 7.35 24.12
N LYS A 15 -7.81 7.61 22.98
CA LYS A 15 -6.51 7.04 22.58
C LYS A 15 -6.51 5.52 22.61
N LEU A 16 -7.60 4.90 22.18
CA LEU A 16 -7.73 3.46 22.01
C LEU A 16 -7.51 3.08 20.54
N PRO A 17 -6.83 1.94 20.27
CA PRO A 17 -6.51 1.53 18.92
C PRO A 17 -7.76 1.15 18.13
N PHE A 18 -7.73 1.43 16.83
CA PHE A 18 -8.76 1.00 15.87
C PHE A 18 -8.22 0.95 14.45
N VAL A 19 -8.88 0.20 13.61
CA VAL A 19 -8.80 0.30 12.16
C VAL A 19 -10.20 0.41 11.58
N VAL A 20 -10.35 1.27 10.59
CA VAL A 20 -11.57 1.38 9.79
C VAL A 20 -11.15 1.36 8.33
N TYR A 21 -11.80 0.53 7.52
CA TYR A 21 -11.40 0.33 6.14
C TYR A 21 -12.60 0.04 5.24
N ASN A 22 -12.40 0.30 3.96
CA ASN A 22 -13.34 -0.03 2.89
C ASN A 22 -12.57 -0.79 1.79
N LYS A 23 -13.10 -1.93 1.39
CA LYS A 23 -12.53 -2.74 0.30
C LYS A 23 -12.81 -2.09 -1.06
N PRO A 24 -11.97 -2.32 -2.08
CA PRO A 24 -12.20 -1.78 -3.43
C PRO A 24 -13.59 -2.12 -3.95
N ASN A 25 -14.27 -1.12 -4.49
CA ASN A 25 -15.62 -1.21 -5.07
C ASN A 25 -16.72 -1.67 -4.09
N SER A 26 -16.50 -1.59 -2.78
CA SER A 26 -17.50 -1.88 -1.75
C SER A 26 -18.15 -0.59 -1.25
N GLU A 27 -19.42 -0.67 -0.87
CA GLU A 27 -20.12 0.38 -0.12
C GLU A 27 -20.08 0.12 1.39
N GLU A 28 -19.61 -1.05 1.81
CA GLU A 28 -19.49 -1.43 3.21
C GLU A 28 -18.16 -0.95 3.78
N VAL A 29 -18.24 -0.21 4.88
CA VAL A 29 -17.09 0.21 5.70
C VAL A 29 -17.05 -0.67 6.93
N SER A 30 -15.95 -1.37 7.11
CA SER A 30 -15.70 -2.26 8.25
C SER A 30 -14.75 -1.63 9.25
N ALA A 31 -14.88 -1.98 10.52
CA ALA A 31 -14.03 -1.48 11.59
C ALA A 31 -13.76 -2.53 12.67
N LEU A 32 -12.57 -2.47 13.25
CA LEU A 32 -12.19 -3.16 14.47
C LEU A 32 -11.75 -2.13 15.50
N PHE A 33 -12.37 -2.18 16.70
CA PHE A 33 -12.09 -1.30 17.82
C PHE A 33 -11.50 -2.11 18.96
N MET A 34 -10.27 -1.81 19.35
CA MET A 34 -9.58 -2.50 20.44
C MET A 34 -10.00 -1.93 21.80
N PRO A 35 -10.20 -2.77 22.83
CA PRO A 35 -10.64 -2.33 24.15
C PRO A 35 -9.54 -1.69 25.00
N ASN A 36 -8.28 -1.92 24.65
CA ASN A 36 -7.11 -1.44 25.38
C ASN A 36 -5.95 -1.08 24.44
N ARG A 37 -4.83 -0.57 24.98
CA ARG A 37 -3.64 -0.10 24.25
C ARG A 37 -2.54 -1.16 24.16
N GLU A 38 -2.88 -2.43 24.24
CA GLU A 38 -1.94 -3.53 24.07
C GLU A 38 -1.52 -3.66 22.60
N LEU A 39 -0.21 -3.84 22.35
CA LEU A 39 0.29 -4.20 21.04
C LEU A 39 0.36 -5.72 20.92
N ASN A 40 -0.45 -6.28 20.03
CA ASN A 40 -0.34 -7.68 19.68
C ASN A 40 0.40 -7.80 18.35
N PHE A 41 1.09 -8.92 18.17
CA PHE A 41 1.91 -9.18 16.99
C PHE A 41 1.59 -10.54 16.39
N VAL A 42 1.73 -10.64 15.08
CA VAL A 42 1.65 -11.90 14.36
C VAL A 42 2.83 -12.79 14.72
N SER A 43 2.57 -14.07 14.93
CA SER A 43 3.56 -15.12 15.20
C SER A 43 3.83 -15.97 13.96
N ASN A 44 2.78 -16.55 13.39
CA ASN A 44 2.89 -17.51 12.29
C ASN A 44 1.91 -17.29 11.12
N PHE A 45 1.08 -16.24 11.17
CA PHE A 45 0.01 -15.93 10.21
C PHE A 45 -1.17 -16.92 10.23
N GLU A 46 -1.34 -17.67 11.31
CA GLU A 46 -2.54 -18.47 11.57
C GLU A 46 -3.56 -17.71 12.44
N GLU A 47 -3.15 -16.57 12.98
CA GLU A 47 -4.00 -15.69 13.76
C GLU A 47 -5.13 -15.11 12.90
N LYS A 48 -6.23 -14.68 13.58
CA LYS A 48 -7.39 -14.04 12.93
C LYS A 48 -7.49 -12.58 13.34
N GLY A 49 -7.72 -11.70 12.36
CA GLY A 49 -7.91 -10.29 12.62
C GLY A 49 -7.45 -9.36 11.52
N PHE A 50 -6.98 -8.18 11.91
CA PHE A 50 -6.43 -7.20 10.97
C PHE A 50 -4.94 -6.98 11.24
N VAL A 51 -4.13 -7.09 10.20
CA VAL A 51 -2.68 -6.93 10.28
C VAL A 51 -2.21 -5.60 9.70
N PHE A 52 -1.12 -5.07 10.27
CA PHE A 52 -0.38 -3.94 9.74
C PHE A 52 1.11 -4.25 9.82
N ALA A 53 1.71 -4.51 8.67
CA ALA A 53 3.08 -4.98 8.52
C ALA A 53 4.00 -3.86 8.05
N PRO A 54 5.19 -3.73 8.63
CA PRO A 54 6.21 -2.80 8.17
C PRO A 54 6.85 -3.27 6.84
N PHE A 55 7.60 -2.35 6.19
CA PHE A 55 8.40 -2.67 5.01
C PHE A 55 9.47 -3.72 5.30
N SER A 56 10.17 -3.54 6.42
CA SER A 56 11.23 -4.46 6.83
C SER A 56 10.65 -5.77 7.37
N SER A 57 11.01 -6.90 6.74
CA SER A 57 10.62 -8.24 7.20
C SER A 57 11.28 -8.65 8.54
N ALA A 58 12.27 -7.88 9.01
CA ALA A 58 12.89 -8.05 10.33
C ALA A 58 12.06 -7.46 11.47
N GLU A 59 11.13 -6.55 11.16
CA GLU A 59 10.24 -5.94 12.13
C GLU A 59 8.96 -6.77 12.33
N LYS A 60 8.34 -6.63 13.52
CA LYS A 60 7.14 -7.40 13.87
C LYS A 60 5.90 -6.83 13.20
N VAL A 61 5.06 -7.71 12.65
CA VAL A 61 3.75 -7.38 12.10
C VAL A 61 2.76 -7.15 13.24
N ILE A 62 2.11 -5.98 13.26
CA ILE A 62 1.07 -5.66 14.26
C ILE A 62 -0.21 -6.40 13.90
N LEU A 63 -0.89 -6.91 14.93
CA LEU A 63 -2.16 -7.60 14.83
C LEU A 63 -3.22 -6.88 15.68
N PHE A 64 -4.39 -6.65 15.14
CA PHE A 64 -5.62 -6.42 15.91
C PHE A 64 -6.42 -7.74 15.91
N PRO A 65 -6.30 -8.54 17.00
CA PRO A 65 -6.94 -9.84 17.06
C PRO A 65 -8.47 -9.71 17.02
N GLU A 66 -9.12 -10.53 16.19
CA GLU A 66 -10.58 -10.47 16.03
C GLU A 66 -11.33 -10.79 17.34
N GLU A 67 -10.84 -11.77 18.09
CA GLU A 67 -11.45 -12.19 19.35
C GLU A 67 -11.40 -11.13 20.46
N LYS A 68 -10.48 -10.15 20.36
CA LYS A 68 -10.36 -9.04 21.32
C LYS A 68 -11.05 -7.76 20.83
N ALA A 69 -11.42 -7.67 19.57
CA ALA A 69 -11.94 -6.47 18.95
C ALA A 69 -13.48 -6.42 18.94
N LEU A 70 -14.04 -5.23 19.10
CA LEU A 70 -15.41 -4.98 18.67
C LEU A 70 -15.41 -4.74 17.16
N ARG A 71 -16.00 -5.66 16.39
CA ARG A 71 -16.20 -5.53 14.94
C ARG A 71 -17.52 -4.84 14.66
N LEU A 72 -17.49 -3.85 13.76
CA LEU A 72 -18.66 -3.16 13.22
C LEU A 72 -18.53 -3.04 11.71
N SER A 73 -19.66 -3.10 11.02
CA SER A 73 -19.75 -2.80 9.58
C SER A 73 -20.98 -1.94 9.32
N GLU A 74 -20.86 -0.99 8.39
CA GLU A 74 -21.94 -0.09 8.01
C GLU A 74 -21.87 0.19 6.50
N VAL A 75 -23.00 0.09 5.81
CA VAL A 75 -23.12 0.52 4.42
C VAL A 75 -23.26 2.03 4.39
N ILE A 76 -22.33 2.70 3.71
CA ILE A 76 -22.23 4.17 3.71
C ILE A 76 -22.40 4.71 2.29
N GLN A 77 -23.35 5.62 2.13
CA GLN A 77 -23.46 6.40 0.89
C GLN A 77 -22.43 7.53 0.92
N PHE A 78 -21.47 7.47 -0.02
CA PHE A 78 -20.42 8.47 -0.12
C PHE A 78 -20.91 9.72 -0.85
N LYS A 79 -20.91 10.86 -0.14
CA LYS A 79 -21.13 12.16 -0.76
C LYS A 79 -19.89 12.58 -1.54
N SER A 80 -20.04 13.13 -2.74
CA SER A 80 -18.92 13.69 -3.48
C SER A 80 -18.36 14.93 -2.79
N TYR A 81 -17.03 15.02 -2.72
CA TYR A 81 -16.33 16.22 -2.24
C TYR A 81 -15.67 16.93 -3.41
N ASN A 82 -15.82 18.25 -3.46
CA ASN A 82 -15.06 19.05 -4.42
C ASN A 82 -13.64 19.26 -3.83
N LEU A 83 -12.69 18.44 -4.26
CA LEU A 83 -11.31 18.51 -3.80
C LEU A 83 -10.60 19.65 -4.55
N LYS A 84 -10.04 20.59 -3.80
CA LYS A 84 -9.18 21.62 -4.38
C LYS A 84 -7.83 21.04 -4.77
N ASP A 85 -7.31 21.46 -5.91
CA ASP A 85 -5.91 21.18 -6.24
C ASP A 85 -5.01 21.92 -5.22
N THR A 86 -4.26 21.13 -4.48
CA THR A 86 -3.32 21.67 -3.49
C THR A 86 -2.15 22.32 -4.21
N LEU A 87 -1.81 23.55 -3.82
CA LEU A 87 -0.59 24.21 -4.28
C LEU A 87 0.62 23.32 -3.98
N ILE A 88 1.40 23.08 -5.03
CA ILE A 88 2.64 22.29 -4.92
C ILE A 88 3.70 23.23 -4.35
N ASN A 89 3.90 23.18 -3.05
CA ASN A 89 5.08 23.82 -2.46
C ASN A 89 6.26 22.86 -2.66
N LEU A 90 7.08 23.11 -3.67
CA LEU A 90 8.24 22.30 -4.01
C LEU A 90 9.42 22.76 -3.15
N ASP A 91 9.81 21.95 -2.18
CA ASP A 91 11.06 22.11 -1.47
C ASP A 91 12.25 21.75 -2.39
N SER A 92 13.03 22.78 -2.77
CA SER A 92 14.17 22.63 -3.65
C SER A 92 15.24 21.69 -3.10
N LEU A 93 15.44 21.68 -1.79
CA LEU A 93 16.41 20.81 -1.12
C LEU A 93 15.97 19.33 -1.16
N SER A 94 14.69 19.06 -0.93
CA SER A 94 14.13 17.71 -1.06
C SER A 94 14.21 17.20 -2.51
N LYS A 95 14.01 18.11 -3.50
CA LYS A 95 14.18 17.77 -4.91
C LYS A 95 15.62 17.36 -5.23
N GLU A 96 16.57 18.17 -4.81
CA GLU A 96 17.99 17.92 -5.07
C GLU A 96 18.46 16.61 -4.45
N LYS A 97 18.09 16.35 -3.19
CA LYS A 97 18.40 15.09 -2.49
C LYS A 97 17.82 13.88 -3.21
N HIS A 98 16.54 13.96 -3.61
CA HIS A 98 15.90 12.85 -4.32
C HIS A 98 16.56 12.58 -5.67
N ILE A 99 16.86 13.62 -6.45
CA ILE A 99 17.57 13.49 -7.74
C ILE A 99 18.92 12.79 -7.54
N LYS A 100 19.74 13.22 -6.57
CA LYS A 100 21.04 12.59 -6.27
C LYS A 100 20.89 11.12 -5.89
N THR A 101 19.86 10.78 -5.11
CA THR A 101 19.60 9.38 -4.74
C THR A 101 19.22 8.55 -5.95
N VAL A 102 18.38 9.08 -6.85
CA VAL A 102 18.00 8.41 -8.10
C VAL A 102 19.22 8.23 -9.04
N GLU A 103 20.07 9.24 -9.17
CA GLU A 103 21.31 9.16 -9.96
C GLU A 103 22.24 8.08 -9.40
N SER A 104 22.44 8.03 -8.08
CA SER A 104 23.21 6.96 -7.41
C SER A 104 22.59 5.57 -7.63
N ALA A 105 21.26 5.46 -7.71
CA ALA A 105 20.57 4.20 -8.01
C ALA A 105 20.84 3.76 -9.45
N ILE A 106 20.77 4.68 -10.41
CA ILE A 106 21.08 4.40 -11.84
C ILE A 106 22.54 3.96 -11.99
N GLU A 107 23.48 4.63 -11.32
CA GLU A 107 24.90 4.24 -11.32
C GLU A 107 25.09 2.84 -10.75
N LYS A 108 24.45 2.53 -9.60
CA LYS A 108 24.51 1.21 -8.99
C LYS A 108 23.93 0.12 -9.88
N ILE A 109 22.82 0.39 -10.59
CA ILE A 109 22.20 -0.54 -11.55
C ILE A 109 23.16 -0.83 -12.70
N ASN A 110 23.83 0.20 -13.24
CA ASN A 110 24.77 0.03 -14.35
C ASN A 110 26.06 -0.68 -13.96
N GLY A 111 26.44 -0.67 -12.69
CA GLY A 111 27.71 -1.23 -12.19
C GLY A 111 27.57 -2.50 -11.33
N SER A 112 26.38 -3.12 -11.21
CA SER A 112 26.17 -4.30 -10.39
C SER A 112 25.01 -5.17 -10.89
N ASP A 113 24.68 -6.22 -10.15
CA ASP A 113 23.53 -7.11 -10.43
C ASP A 113 22.17 -6.49 -10.11
N LEU A 114 22.11 -5.28 -9.54
CA LEU A 114 20.86 -4.56 -9.28
C LEU A 114 20.19 -4.21 -10.61
N GLN A 115 18.97 -4.68 -10.81
CA GLN A 115 18.19 -4.45 -12.04
C GLN A 115 17.17 -3.33 -11.89
N LYS A 116 16.59 -3.23 -10.68
CA LYS A 116 15.57 -2.26 -10.34
C LYS A 116 15.63 -1.94 -8.84
N VAL A 117 15.40 -0.69 -8.47
CA VAL A 117 15.15 -0.31 -7.06
C VAL A 117 14.05 0.74 -6.99
N VAL A 118 13.21 0.67 -5.98
CA VAL A 118 12.19 1.70 -5.72
C VAL A 118 12.75 2.71 -4.73
N ILE A 119 12.96 3.94 -5.19
CA ILE A 119 13.40 5.05 -4.36
C ILE A 119 12.22 5.87 -3.91
N SER A 120 12.18 6.14 -2.63
CA SER A 120 11.08 6.89 -2.04
C SER A 120 11.54 8.09 -1.23
N ARG A 121 10.57 8.92 -0.87
CA ARG A 121 10.74 10.10 -0.02
C ARG A 121 9.51 10.35 0.84
N GLU A 122 9.75 11.03 1.91
CA GLU A 122 8.73 11.60 2.78
C GLU A 122 8.54 13.10 2.44
N GLU A 123 7.28 13.54 2.37
CA GLU A 123 6.92 14.95 2.21
C GLU A 123 6.08 15.41 3.39
N LEU A 124 6.61 16.35 4.17
CA LEU A 124 5.91 16.90 5.33
C LEU A 124 4.96 18.02 4.91
N VAL A 125 3.67 17.86 5.19
CA VAL A 125 2.62 18.82 4.88
C VAL A 125 1.99 19.32 6.18
N ALA A 126 2.00 20.62 6.41
CA ALA A 126 1.34 21.21 7.57
C ALA A 126 -0.19 21.10 7.46
N ILE A 127 -0.85 20.78 8.56
CA ILE A 127 -2.31 20.69 8.65
C ILE A 127 -2.78 21.77 9.61
N THR A 128 -3.58 22.73 9.12
CA THR A 128 -4.09 23.83 9.93
C THR A 128 -5.31 23.44 10.77
N ASN A 129 -6.21 22.64 10.21
CA ASN A 129 -7.44 22.20 10.86
C ASN A 129 -7.59 20.67 10.67
N PHE A 130 -6.98 19.91 11.55
CA PHE A 130 -7.07 18.47 11.50
C PHE A 130 -8.47 17.98 11.87
N ASP A 131 -9.10 17.24 10.96
CA ASP A 131 -10.37 16.54 11.17
C ASP A 131 -10.27 15.15 10.59
N LEU A 132 -10.15 14.16 11.50
CA LEU A 132 -9.99 12.73 11.17
C LEU A 132 -11.12 12.24 10.27
N ILE A 133 -12.36 12.51 10.66
CA ILE A 133 -13.54 12.01 9.96
C ILE A 133 -13.68 12.66 8.57
N LYS A 134 -13.40 13.93 8.47
CA LYS A 134 -13.46 14.67 7.19
C LYS A 134 -12.41 14.14 6.20
N ILE A 135 -11.18 13.90 6.65
CA ILE A 135 -10.11 13.32 5.81
C ILE A 135 -10.52 11.93 5.33
N TYR A 136 -11.00 11.08 6.24
CA TYR A 136 -11.39 9.71 5.90
C TYR A 136 -12.58 9.69 4.91
N ARG A 137 -13.60 10.51 5.13
CA ARG A 137 -14.73 10.65 4.20
C ARG A 137 -14.31 11.14 2.81
N LYS A 138 -13.37 12.08 2.72
CA LYS A 138 -12.80 12.53 1.44
C LYS A 138 -12.09 11.38 0.72
N LEU A 139 -11.29 10.56 1.43
CA LEU A 139 -10.64 9.39 0.87
C LEU A 139 -11.67 8.39 0.31
N LEU A 140 -12.67 8.01 1.10
CA LEU A 140 -13.74 7.09 0.71
C LEU A 140 -14.49 7.54 -0.54
N SER A 141 -14.85 8.82 -0.61
CA SER A 141 -15.59 9.35 -1.75
C SER A 141 -14.78 9.44 -3.04
N THR A 142 -13.46 9.61 -2.90
CA THR A 142 -12.55 9.89 -4.03
C THR A 142 -11.98 8.62 -4.63
N TYR A 143 -11.63 7.64 -3.79
CA TYR A 143 -10.86 6.45 -4.21
C TYR A 143 -11.66 5.15 -4.09
N LYS A 144 -12.83 5.08 -4.73
CA LYS A 144 -13.76 3.94 -4.66
C LYS A 144 -13.14 2.60 -5.08
N ASN A 145 -12.17 2.63 -6.00
CA ASN A 145 -11.50 1.44 -6.54
C ASN A 145 -10.24 1.06 -5.74
N ALA A 146 -9.97 1.73 -4.61
CA ALA A 146 -8.82 1.48 -3.75
C ALA A 146 -9.26 0.85 -2.43
N PHE A 147 -8.32 0.18 -1.76
CA PHE A 147 -8.48 -0.14 -0.35
C PHE A 147 -8.21 1.13 0.45
N VAL A 148 -9.26 1.70 1.05
CA VAL A 148 -9.20 2.96 1.81
C VAL A 148 -9.24 2.64 3.30
N TYR A 149 -8.32 3.23 4.08
CA TYR A 149 -8.26 2.95 5.50
C TYR A 149 -7.88 4.16 6.35
N VAL A 150 -8.24 4.11 7.62
CA VAL A 150 -7.63 4.82 8.73
C VAL A 150 -7.27 3.80 9.81
N TRP A 151 -6.03 3.83 10.27
CA TRP A 151 -5.49 2.94 11.28
C TRP A 151 -4.83 3.76 12.39
N PHE A 152 -5.15 3.46 13.65
CA PHE A 152 -4.62 4.19 14.79
C PHE A 152 -4.20 3.26 15.92
N HIS A 153 -3.01 3.51 16.46
CA HIS A 153 -2.56 2.97 17.72
C HIS A 153 -1.72 4.03 18.47
N PRO A 154 -1.99 4.32 19.76
CA PRO A 154 -1.31 5.43 20.47
C PRO A 154 0.20 5.28 20.59
N LYS A 155 0.75 4.06 20.49
CA LYS A 155 2.19 3.79 20.50
C LYS A 155 2.83 3.80 19.11
N VAL A 156 2.05 3.91 18.04
CA VAL A 156 2.53 3.80 16.64
C VAL A 156 2.21 5.06 15.85
N GLY A 157 1.03 5.62 16.04
CA GLY A 157 0.55 6.81 15.36
C GLY A 157 -0.74 6.60 14.57
N LEU A 158 -1.12 7.61 13.83
CA LEU A 158 -2.32 7.64 13.00
C LEU A 158 -1.94 7.59 11.52
N TRP A 159 -2.46 6.61 10.81
CA TRP A 159 -2.20 6.35 9.41
C TRP A 159 -3.48 6.41 8.59
N PHE A 160 -3.38 6.98 7.39
CA PHE A 160 -4.41 6.96 6.36
C PHE A 160 -3.83 6.47 5.05
N GLY A 161 -4.63 5.81 4.24
CA GLY A 161 -4.21 5.43 2.90
C GLY A 161 -5.36 5.10 1.98
N ALA A 162 -5.04 5.07 0.69
CA ALA A 162 -5.94 4.67 -0.40
C ALA A 162 -5.11 3.91 -1.45
N THR A 163 -4.84 2.64 -1.18
CA THR A 163 -3.96 1.82 -2.01
C THR A 163 -4.71 1.07 -3.11
N PRO A 164 -4.22 1.11 -4.35
CA PRO A 164 -4.80 0.35 -5.46
C PRO A 164 -4.25 -1.08 -5.58
N GLU A 165 -3.22 -1.43 -4.79
CA GLU A 165 -2.43 -2.64 -5.00
C GLU A 165 -2.78 -3.73 -3.99
N THR A 166 -3.33 -4.84 -4.49
CA THR A 166 -3.53 -6.06 -3.71
C THR A 166 -2.23 -6.86 -3.67
N LEU A 167 -1.69 -7.10 -2.47
CA LEU A 167 -0.58 -8.01 -2.28
C LEU A 167 -1.03 -9.45 -2.45
N LEU A 168 -2.12 -9.81 -1.78
CA LEU A 168 -2.63 -11.18 -1.74
C LEU A 168 -4.10 -11.19 -1.35
N SER A 169 -4.89 -11.99 -2.05
CA SER A 169 -6.21 -12.43 -1.62
C SER A 169 -6.22 -13.96 -1.66
N ILE A 170 -6.62 -14.61 -0.58
CA ILE A 170 -6.70 -16.07 -0.49
C ILE A 170 -7.97 -16.49 0.22
N GLN A 171 -8.63 -17.53 -0.29
CA GLN A 171 -9.77 -18.20 0.30
C GLN A 171 -9.56 -19.72 0.18
N GLY A 172 -9.55 -20.40 1.29
CA GLY A 172 -9.10 -21.80 1.32
C GLY A 172 -7.68 -21.91 0.74
N ALA A 173 -7.50 -22.72 -0.31
CA ALA A 173 -6.21 -22.88 -1.00
C ALA A 173 -6.06 -21.94 -2.21
N THR A 174 -7.13 -21.31 -2.69
CA THR A 174 -7.11 -20.51 -3.92
C THR A 174 -6.66 -19.08 -3.61
N PHE A 175 -5.59 -18.64 -4.26
CA PHE A 175 -5.08 -17.28 -4.08
C PHE A 175 -5.08 -16.48 -5.37
N LYS A 176 -5.06 -15.15 -5.19
CA LYS A 176 -4.87 -14.14 -6.24
C LYS A 176 -3.89 -13.09 -5.75
N THR A 177 -2.98 -12.71 -6.63
CA THR A 177 -2.08 -11.57 -6.47
C THR A 177 -2.02 -10.77 -7.76
N MET A 178 -1.24 -9.70 -7.80
CA MET A 178 -1.01 -8.94 -9.02
C MET A 178 0.38 -8.34 -9.06
N SER A 179 0.92 -8.16 -10.25
CA SER A 179 1.99 -7.20 -10.50
C SER A 179 1.36 -5.87 -10.95
N LEU A 180 1.79 -4.77 -10.36
CA LEU A 180 1.33 -3.42 -10.69
C LEU A 180 2.56 -2.52 -10.81
N ALA A 181 2.94 -2.17 -12.04
CA ALA A 181 4.09 -1.33 -12.31
C ALA A 181 3.86 -0.46 -13.56
N GLY A 182 4.82 0.38 -13.91
CA GLY A 182 4.65 1.38 -14.94
C GLY A 182 3.64 2.47 -14.52
N THR A 183 3.92 3.72 -14.85
CA THR A 183 3.05 4.84 -14.48
C THR A 183 2.98 5.85 -15.63
N GLN A 184 1.76 6.25 -15.99
CA GLN A 184 1.51 7.37 -16.88
C GLN A 184 0.41 8.27 -16.33
N VAL A 185 0.45 9.56 -16.67
CA VAL A 185 -0.64 10.49 -16.35
C VAL A 185 -1.86 10.17 -17.22
N CYS A 186 -3.03 10.05 -16.59
CA CYS A 186 -4.28 9.92 -17.33
C CYS A 186 -4.64 11.26 -17.95
N THR A 187 -4.52 11.38 -19.27
CA THR A 187 -4.95 12.55 -20.04
C THR A 187 -6.26 12.23 -20.71
N GLU A 188 -7.27 13.08 -20.54
CA GLU A 188 -8.57 12.90 -21.19
C GLU A 188 -8.40 12.87 -22.71
N ASN A 189 -9.04 11.89 -23.36
CA ASN A 189 -9.04 11.66 -24.82
C ASN A 189 -7.68 11.34 -25.47
N ALA A 190 -6.61 11.10 -24.71
CA ALA A 190 -5.34 10.65 -25.27
C ALA A 190 -5.30 9.13 -25.39
N LYS A 191 -4.82 8.63 -26.54
CA LYS A 191 -4.52 7.21 -26.72
C LYS A 191 -3.38 6.82 -25.80
N VAL A 192 -3.60 5.85 -24.94
CA VAL A 192 -2.57 5.33 -24.01
C VAL A 192 -1.56 4.53 -24.83
N ILE A 193 -0.30 4.95 -24.79
CA ILE A 193 0.82 4.25 -25.44
C ILE A 193 1.88 4.01 -24.38
N TRP A 194 2.13 2.74 -24.07
CA TRP A 194 3.18 2.32 -23.16
C TRP A 194 4.52 2.20 -23.90
N LYS A 195 5.59 2.74 -23.33
CA LYS A 195 6.94 2.61 -23.88
C LYS A 195 7.58 1.31 -23.38
N SER A 196 8.68 0.91 -24.00
CA SER A 196 9.43 -0.30 -23.61
C SER A 196 9.81 -0.27 -22.13
N LYS A 197 10.25 0.86 -21.59
CA LYS A 197 10.62 1.01 -20.17
C LYS A 197 9.50 0.53 -19.22
N GLU A 198 8.26 1.00 -19.41
CA GLU A 198 7.15 0.64 -18.55
C GLU A 198 6.72 -0.82 -18.74
N LEU A 199 6.80 -1.34 -19.96
CA LEU A 199 6.51 -2.75 -20.25
C LEU A 199 7.57 -3.67 -19.64
N ASP A 200 8.85 -3.33 -19.75
CA ASP A 200 9.96 -4.09 -19.17
C ASP A 200 9.89 -4.06 -17.64
N GLU A 201 9.57 -2.91 -17.05
CA GLU A 201 9.36 -2.77 -15.61
C GLU A 201 8.23 -3.69 -15.11
N GLN A 202 7.11 -3.72 -15.83
CA GLN A 202 5.97 -4.60 -15.51
C GLN A 202 6.36 -6.08 -15.65
N GLN A 203 7.06 -6.46 -16.70
CA GLN A 203 7.48 -7.84 -16.95
C GLN A 203 8.44 -8.35 -15.87
N LEU A 204 9.38 -7.51 -15.40
CA LEU A 204 10.29 -7.85 -14.29
C LEU A 204 9.50 -8.24 -13.02
N VAL A 205 8.45 -7.48 -12.68
CA VAL A 205 7.63 -7.78 -11.50
C VAL A 205 6.82 -9.05 -11.69
N THR A 206 6.27 -9.28 -12.89
CA THR A 206 5.50 -10.49 -13.19
C THR A 206 6.37 -11.74 -13.12
N ASN A 207 7.54 -11.72 -13.76
CA ASN A 207 8.50 -12.84 -13.75
C ASN A 207 8.97 -13.16 -12.32
N PHE A 208 9.19 -12.14 -11.50
CA PHE A 208 9.54 -12.35 -10.10
C PHE A 208 8.41 -13.08 -9.35
N ILE A 209 7.17 -12.63 -9.47
CA ILE A 209 6.02 -13.27 -8.81
C ILE A 209 5.90 -14.73 -9.24
N GLU A 210 6.00 -15.01 -10.54
CA GLU A 210 5.96 -16.36 -11.10
C GLU A 210 7.05 -17.25 -10.48
N SER A 211 8.31 -16.80 -10.52
CA SER A 211 9.45 -17.55 -9.99
C SER A 211 9.35 -17.86 -8.49
N GLN A 212 8.81 -16.89 -7.69
CA GLN A 212 8.62 -17.09 -6.27
C GLN A 212 7.50 -18.10 -5.95
N LEU A 213 6.52 -18.23 -6.83
CA LEU A 213 5.35 -19.08 -6.61
C LEU A 213 5.53 -20.51 -7.14
N GLU A 214 6.44 -20.78 -8.07
CA GLU A 214 6.66 -22.09 -8.68
C GLU A 214 6.79 -23.24 -7.66
N ASN A 215 7.49 -22.98 -6.55
CA ASN A 215 7.78 -24.01 -5.55
C ASN A 215 6.66 -24.19 -4.51
N ILE A 216 5.78 -23.21 -4.32
CA ILE A 216 4.76 -23.19 -3.27
C ILE A 216 3.33 -23.26 -3.80
N ALA A 217 3.14 -23.11 -5.12
CA ALA A 217 1.83 -23.11 -5.75
C ALA A 217 1.73 -24.14 -6.89
N VAL A 218 0.48 -24.45 -7.24
CA VAL A 218 0.10 -25.24 -8.42
C VAL A 218 -0.98 -24.50 -9.19
N ASN A 219 -1.19 -24.89 -10.46
CA ASN A 219 -2.20 -24.29 -11.34
C ASN A 219 -2.05 -22.77 -11.43
N LEU A 220 -0.79 -22.30 -11.58
CA LEU A 220 -0.52 -20.88 -11.78
C LEU A 220 -1.10 -20.40 -13.12
N GLU A 221 -1.90 -19.35 -13.07
CA GLU A 221 -2.46 -18.66 -14.22
C GLU A 221 -2.00 -17.21 -14.19
N ILE A 222 -1.44 -16.74 -15.29
CA ILE A 222 -0.96 -15.37 -15.48
C ILE A 222 -1.81 -14.73 -16.57
N ASP A 223 -2.60 -13.73 -16.21
CA ASP A 223 -3.46 -13.02 -17.15
C ASP A 223 -2.62 -12.15 -18.10
N LYS A 224 -3.27 -11.71 -19.18
CA LYS A 224 -2.69 -10.67 -20.04
C LYS A 224 -2.60 -9.35 -19.29
N THR A 225 -1.49 -8.63 -19.51
CA THR A 225 -1.31 -7.29 -18.95
C THR A 225 -2.39 -6.33 -19.45
N GLU A 226 -3.01 -5.62 -18.55
CA GLU A 226 -4.05 -4.62 -18.80
C GLU A 226 -3.67 -3.24 -18.27
N THR A 227 -4.26 -2.18 -18.83
CA THR A 227 -4.12 -0.82 -18.31
C THR A 227 -5.22 -0.56 -17.29
N VAL A 228 -4.85 -0.12 -16.08
CA VAL A 228 -5.80 0.23 -15.03
C VAL A 228 -5.61 1.67 -14.57
N LYS A 229 -6.71 2.30 -14.15
CA LYS A 229 -6.70 3.68 -13.63
C LYS A 229 -6.73 3.68 -12.11
N ALA A 230 -5.79 4.40 -11.50
CA ALA A 230 -5.73 4.65 -10.07
C ALA A 230 -5.65 6.16 -9.80
N GLY A 231 -6.77 6.79 -9.45
CA GLY A 231 -6.87 8.24 -9.38
C GLY A 231 -6.63 8.90 -10.75
N ASN A 232 -5.63 9.78 -10.85
CA ASN A 232 -5.24 10.46 -12.08
C ASN A 232 -4.08 9.77 -12.82
N LEU A 233 -3.70 8.58 -12.40
CA LEU A 233 -2.61 7.82 -12.98
C LEU A 233 -3.12 6.54 -13.62
N LEU A 234 -2.43 6.10 -14.67
CA LEU A 234 -2.58 4.80 -15.31
C LEU A 234 -1.41 3.92 -14.92
N HIS A 235 -1.68 2.64 -14.73
CA HIS A 235 -0.69 1.61 -14.43
C HIS A 235 -0.92 0.38 -15.31
N LEU A 236 0.14 -0.39 -15.51
CA LEU A 236 0.08 -1.74 -16.07
C LEU A 236 -0.18 -2.73 -14.94
N ARG A 237 -1.14 -3.62 -15.12
CA ARG A 237 -1.50 -4.67 -14.17
C ARG A 237 -1.51 -6.03 -14.85
N THR A 238 -0.93 -7.02 -14.20
CA THR A 238 -1.07 -8.44 -14.56
C THR A 238 -1.57 -9.19 -13.34
N LYS A 239 -2.70 -9.87 -13.44
CA LYS A 239 -3.22 -10.70 -12.36
C LYS A 239 -2.54 -12.07 -12.43
N VAL A 240 -2.25 -12.62 -11.25
CA VAL A 240 -1.71 -13.96 -11.08
C VAL A 240 -2.59 -14.70 -10.09
N SER A 241 -3.01 -15.90 -10.44
CA SER A 241 -3.82 -16.77 -9.58
C SER A 241 -3.27 -18.17 -9.53
N GLY A 242 -3.65 -18.94 -8.52
CA GLY A 242 -3.23 -20.32 -8.36
C GLY A 242 -3.75 -20.94 -7.07
N ASN A 243 -3.29 -22.13 -6.80
CA ASN A 243 -3.63 -22.85 -5.57
C ASN A 243 -2.38 -23.11 -4.74
N LEU A 244 -2.43 -22.82 -3.45
CA LEU A 244 -1.36 -23.13 -2.51
C LEU A 244 -1.20 -24.65 -2.39
N LYS A 245 0.02 -25.16 -2.47
CA LYS A 245 0.32 -26.59 -2.25
C LYS A 245 -0.04 -26.98 -0.82
N LYS A 246 -0.48 -28.22 -0.60
CA LYS A 246 -0.77 -28.73 0.77
C LYS A 246 0.45 -28.75 1.70
N THR A 247 1.65 -28.72 1.13
CA THR A 247 2.93 -28.68 1.86
C THR A 247 3.38 -27.25 2.20
N SER A 248 2.66 -26.23 1.73
CA SER A 248 2.97 -24.81 1.91
C SER A 248 1.88 -24.13 2.74
N ASN A 249 2.20 -22.98 3.32
CA ASN A 249 1.32 -22.24 4.21
C ASN A 249 1.25 -20.75 3.84
N LEU A 250 0.32 -20.03 4.45
CA LEU A 250 0.09 -18.60 4.20
C LEU A 250 1.33 -17.74 4.50
N LYS A 251 2.11 -18.08 5.53
CA LYS A 251 3.34 -17.36 5.87
C LYS A 251 4.38 -17.45 4.75
N GLU A 252 4.55 -18.63 4.16
CA GLU A 252 5.46 -18.84 3.02
C GLU A 252 5.00 -18.04 1.81
N LEU A 253 3.68 -18.04 1.52
CA LEU A 253 3.11 -17.27 0.41
C LEU A 253 3.31 -15.75 0.61
N ILE A 254 3.06 -15.21 1.80
CA ILE A 254 3.30 -13.81 2.12
C ILE A 254 4.79 -13.46 1.96
N ARG A 255 5.70 -14.30 2.47
CA ARG A 255 7.15 -14.08 2.37
C ARG A 255 7.68 -14.17 0.93
N ALA A 256 7.11 -15.05 0.12
CA ALA A 256 7.42 -15.14 -1.30
C ALA A 256 7.08 -13.83 -2.02
N LEU A 257 5.95 -13.22 -1.70
CA LEU A 257 5.47 -12.02 -2.36
C LEU A 257 6.04 -10.72 -1.76
N HIS A 258 6.18 -10.59 -0.44
CA HIS A 258 6.52 -9.32 0.21
C HIS A 258 7.99 -9.24 0.65
N PRO A 259 8.66 -8.09 0.36
CA PRO A 259 8.23 -7.01 -0.54
C PRO A 259 8.41 -7.37 -2.02
N THR A 260 7.45 -6.98 -2.86
CA THR A 260 7.54 -7.16 -4.32
C THR A 260 8.56 -6.21 -4.95
N PRO A 261 9.08 -6.50 -6.16
CA PRO A 261 9.91 -5.55 -6.90
C PRO A 261 9.18 -4.25 -7.29
N ALA A 262 7.84 -4.22 -7.19
CA ALA A 262 7.05 -3.01 -7.40
C ALA A 262 7.26 -1.96 -6.28
N VAL A 263 7.70 -2.40 -5.09
CA VAL A 263 7.90 -1.51 -3.92
C VAL A 263 9.30 -1.58 -3.31
N CYS A 264 10.09 -2.59 -3.68
CA CYS A 264 11.47 -2.78 -3.21
C CYS A 264 12.46 -2.69 -4.36
N GLY A 265 12.52 -3.71 -5.19
CA GLY A 265 13.43 -3.84 -6.32
C GLY A 265 13.86 -5.28 -6.57
N LEU A 266 14.81 -5.45 -7.48
CA LEU A 266 15.29 -6.75 -7.93
C LEU A 266 16.80 -6.70 -8.23
N PRO A 267 17.62 -7.65 -7.73
CA PRO A 267 17.33 -8.65 -6.68
C PRO A 267 16.90 -8.00 -5.36
N ARG A 268 16.00 -8.64 -4.63
CA ARG A 268 15.34 -8.11 -3.43
C ARG A 268 16.34 -7.68 -2.34
N GLU A 269 17.34 -8.50 -2.07
CA GLU A 269 18.33 -8.29 -1.03
C GLU A 269 19.22 -7.08 -1.33
N ILE A 270 19.69 -6.97 -2.60
CA ILE A 270 20.53 -5.85 -3.04
C ILE A 270 19.72 -4.55 -3.02
N ALA A 271 18.48 -4.60 -3.51
CA ALA A 271 17.58 -3.45 -3.51
C ALA A 271 17.25 -2.99 -2.09
N SER A 272 16.93 -3.90 -1.17
CA SER A 272 16.67 -3.58 0.23
C SER A 272 17.88 -2.93 0.90
N ALA A 273 19.08 -3.49 0.71
CA ALA A 273 20.32 -2.91 1.26
C ALA A 273 20.53 -1.48 0.74
N PHE A 274 20.35 -1.25 -0.56
CA PHE A 274 20.46 0.09 -1.16
C PHE A 274 19.44 1.07 -0.58
N ILE A 275 18.18 0.65 -0.41
CA ILE A 275 17.11 1.47 0.19
C ILE A 275 17.50 1.89 1.62
N PHE A 276 17.90 0.94 2.47
CA PHE A 276 18.29 1.24 3.85
C PHE A 276 19.54 2.12 3.97
N GLU A 277 20.45 2.04 2.99
CA GLU A 277 21.65 2.88 2.95
C GLU A 277 21.36 4.32 2.47
N LYS A 278 20.51 4.47 1.47
CA LYS A 278 20.36 5.73 0.72
C LYS A 278 19.14 6.57 1.08
N GLU A 279 18.07 5.96 1.61
CA GLU A 279 16.92 6.73 2.07
C GLU A 279 17.19 7.35 3.45
N ASN A 280 16.95 8.65 3.59
CA ASN A 280 17.25 9.42 4.81
C ASN A 280 16.15 9.33 5.88
N TYR A 281 15.24 8.37 5.76
CA TYR A 281 14.13 8.15 6.70
C TYR A 281 13.78 6.66 6.79
N ASN A 282 13.07 6.29 7.84
CA ASN A 282 12.56 4.92 7.98
C ASN A 282 11.18 4.82 7.32
N ARG A 283 11.02 3.92 6.35
CA ARG A 283 9.73 3.66 5.70
C ARG A 283 8.65 3.21 6.67
N SER A 284 9.04 2.58 7.78
CA SER A 284 8.11 2.02 8.76
C SER A 284 7.06 1.13 8.05
N PHE A 285 5.79 1.55 8.05
CA PHE A 285 4.70 0.81 7.39
C PHE A 285 4.49 1.19 5.91
N TYR A 286 5.10 2.25 5.42
CA TYR A 286 5.04 2.56 3.98
C TYR A 286 5.70 1.45 3.18
N THR A 287 5.05 0.99 2.10
CA THR A 287 5.43 -0.18 1.29
C THR A 287 5.46 -1.52 2.04
N GLY A 288 4.99 -1.55 3.29
CA GLY A 288 4.57 -2.76 3.98
C GLY A 288 3.21 -3.24 3.45
N PHE A 289 2.47 -3.98 4.26
CA PHE A 289 1.12 -4.40 3.89
C PHE A 289 0.15 -4.33 5.06
N LEU A 290 -1.15 -4.32 4.75
CA LEU A 290 -2.22 -4.33 5.74
C LEU A 290 -3.45 -5.03 5.18
N GLY A 291 -4.32 -5.48 6.07
CA GLY A 291 -5.59 -6.07 5.67
C GLY A 291 -6.09 -7.15 6.61
N GLU A 292 -7.13 -7.82 6.19
CA GLU A 292 -7.74 -8.93 6.92
C GLU A 292 -6.90 -10.20 6.80
N LEU A 293 -6.71 -10.88 7.94
CA LEU A 293 -5.98 -12.13 8.05
C LEU A 293 -6.92 -13.21 8.61
N ASN A 294 -7.15 -14.28 7.85
CA ASN A 294 -7.94 -15.47 8.23
C ASN A 294 -9.33 -15.13 8.80
N VAL A 295 -10.00 -14.15 8.20
CA VAL A 295 -11.32 -13.68 8.65
C VAL A 295 -12.42 -14.50 8.00
N GLN A 296 -13.42 -14.88 8.77
CA GLN A 296 -14.65 -15.51 8.32
C GLN A 296 -15.80 -14.50 8.36
N HIS A 297 -16.38 -14.17 7.20
CA HIS A 297 -17.42 -13.13 7.11
C HIS A 297 -18.82 -13.66 7.45
N SER A 298 -19.09 -14.93 7.21
CA SER A 298 -20.29 -15.65 7.65
C SER A 298 -19.92 -17.06 8.14
N ARG A 299 -20.84 -17.73 8.85
CA ARG A 299 -20.60 -19.08 9.35
C ARG A 299 -20.44 -20.14 8.25
N GLU A 300 -20.92 -19.84 7.06
CA GLU A 300 -20.88 -20.73 5.90
C GLU A 300 -19.66 -20.46 5.00
N ASP A 301 -18.97 -19.29 5.18
CA ASP A 301 -17.82 -18.94 4.39
C ASP A 301 -16.56 -19.66 4.86
N GLU A 302 -15.68 -19.99 3.93
CA GLU A 302 -14.30 -20.34 4.26
C GLU A 302 -13.54 -19.11 4.77
N GLU A 303 -12.56 -19.34 5.64
CA GLU A 303 -11.64 -18.29 6.08
C GLU A 303 -10.91 -17.69 4.88
N SER A 304 -10.78 -16.38 4.90
CA SER A 304 -10.12 -15.65 3.83
C SER A 304 -9.17 -14.59 4.36
N SER A 305 -8.14 -14.29 3.59
CA SER A 305 -7.27 -13.16 3.86
C SER A 305 -7.24 -12.23 2.65
N ALA A 306 -7.24 -10.92 2.92
CA ALA A 306 -7.16 -9.89 1.91
C ALA A 306 -6.14 -8.83 2.34
N LEU A 307 -4.93 -8.91 1.77
CA LEU A 307 -3.78 -8.08 2.13
C LEU A 307 -3.45 -7.12 0.98
N PHE A 308 -3.19 -5.87 1.32
CA PHE A 308 -2.92 -4.78 0.39
C PHE A 308 -1.57 -4.15 0.68
N VAL A 309 -0.82 -3.80 -0.35
CA VAL A 309 0.45 -3.06 -0.19
C VAL A 309 0.15 -1.66 0.33
N ASN A 310 0.83 -1.22 1.38
CA ASN A 310 0.59 0.10 1.98
C ASN A 310 1.21 1.22 1.16
N LEU A 311 0.48 1.63 0.13
CA LEU A 311 0.82 2.72 -0.79
C LEU A 311 -0.18 3.87 -0.69
N ARG A 312 0.20 5.02 -1.29
CA ARG A 312 -0.67 6.20 -1.26
C ARG A 312 -1.20 6.43 0.16
N CYS A 313 -0.26 6.56 1.08
CA CYS A 313 -0.52 6.67 2.50
C CYS A 313 0.20 7.87 3.12
N MET A 314 -0.25 8.23 4.31
CA MET A 314 0.35 9.26 5.13
C MET A 314 0.24 8.90 6.61
N LYS A 315 1.23 9.35 7.40
CA LYS A 315 1.20 9.35 8.87
C LYS A 315 0.89 10.75 9.37
N ILE A 316 0.00 10.87 10.34
CA ILE A 316 -0.32 12.15 10.97
C ILE A 316 0.35 12.22 12.33
N GLU A 317 1.13 13.26 12.54
CA GLU A 317 1.81 13.52 13.79
C GLU A 317 2.04 15.04 13.98
N ASN A 318 1.75 15.58 15.16
CA ASN A 318 2.00 16.98 15.53
C ASN A 318 1.48 18.01 14.51
N ASN A 319 0.24 17.86 14.05
CA ASN A 319 -0.39 18.67 13.01
C ASN A 319 0.38 18.71 11.67
N LYS A 320 1.10 17.67 11.37
CA LYS A 320 1.76 17.46 10.07
C LYS A 320 1.33 16.12 9.51
N ALA A 321 1.20 16.04 8.20
CA ALA A 321 1.08 14.80 7.45
C ALA A 321 2.44 14.48 6.82
N ALA A 322 3.01 13.35 7.18
CA ALA A 322 4.13 12.75 6.47
C ALA A 322 3.54 11.93 5.31
N VAL A 323 3.62 12.44 4.11
CA VAL A 323 3.12 11.80 2.88
C VAL A 323 4.24 11.01 2.24
N PHE A 324 4.03 9.69 2.06
CA PHE A 324 5.03 8.78 1.49
C PHE A 324 4.78 8.54 0.01
N VAL A 325 5.85 8.66 -0.79
CA VAL A 325 5.80 8.47 -2.25
C VAL A 325 7.12 7.90 -2.77
N GLY A 326 7.04 7.10 -3.84
CA GLY A 326 8.23 6.55 -4.47
C GLY A 326 8.00 6.19 -5.95
N GLY A 327 9.07 5.93 -6.65
CA GLY A 327 9.12 5.52 -8.06
C GLY A 327 10.13 4.41 -8.29
N GLY A 328 9.86 3.56 -9.29
CA GLY A 328 10.75 2.47 -9.70
C GLY A 328 11.88 3.01 -10.60
N ILE A 329 13.11 2.79 -10.18
CA ILE A 329 14.31 3.20 -10.90
C ILE A 329 14.88 1.99 -11.62
N THR A 330 15.12 2.16 -12.92
CA THR A 330 15.79 1.22 -13.81
C THR A 330 16.96 1.92 -14.51
N LYS A 331 17.76 1.20 -15.30
CA LYS A 331 18.88 1.76 -16.06
C LYS A 331 18.50 2.93 -16.98
N ASP A 332 17.26 2.93 -17.49
CA ASP A 332 16.76 3.94 -18.45
C ASP A 332 15.97 5.06 -17.75
N SER A 333 15.99 5.12 -16.42
CA SER A 333 15.31 6.17 -15.65
C SER A 333 15.97 7.54 -15.83
N ASN A 334 15.16 8.59 -15.76
CA ASN A 334 15.60 9.98 -15.75
C ASN A 334 15.25 10.62 -14.41
N ALA A 335 16.25 11.05 -13.64
CA ALA A 335 16.08 11.50 -12.26
C ALA A 335 15.07 12.66 -12.10
N SER A 336 15.04 13.61 -13.03
CA SER A 336 14.06 14.71 -12.98
C SER A 336 12.63 14.23 -13.22
N LYS A 337 12.42 13.28 -14.14
CA LYS A 337 11.09 12.69 -14.39
C LYS A 337 10.62 11.83 -13.23
N GLU A 338 11.53 11.08 -12.60
CA GLU A 338 11.19 10.28 -11.39
C GLU A 338 10.78 11.20 -10.24
N TRP A 339 11.43 12.35 -10.05
CA TRP A 339 10.97 13.38 -9.13
C TRP A 339 9.54 13.85 -9.43
N GLU A 340 9.28 14.23 -10.70
CA GLU A 340 7.95 14.69 -11.13
C GLU A 340 6.87 13.63 -10.87
N GLU A 341 7.19 12.36 -11.08
CA GLU A 341 6.29 11.24 -10.79
C GLU A 341 5.95 11.18 -9.29
N THR A 342 6.94 11.35 -8.39
CA THR A 342 6.67 11.38 -6.95
C THR A 342 5.78 12.57 -6.56
N VAL A 343 5.96 13.74 -7.18
CA VAL A 343 5.11 14.92 -6.97
C VAL A 343 3.67 14.65 -7.39
N LEU A 344 3.47 13.97 -8.52
CA LEU A 344 2.12 13.59 -8.98
C LEU A 344 1.46 12.58 -8.03
N LYS A 345 2.21 11.58 -7.57
CA LYS A 345 1.73 10.57 -6.62
C LYS A 345 1.36 11.18 -5.26
N SER A 346 2.09 12.20 -4.79
CA SER A 346 1.80 12.84 -3.50
C SER A 346 0.45 13.56 -3.47
N LYS A 347 -0.07 14.00 -4.62
CA LYS A 347 -1.38 14.65 -4.75
C LYS A 347 -2.51 13.77 -4.23
N THR A 348 -2.37 12.44 -4.27
CA THR A 348 -3.39 11.51 -3.76
C THR A 348 -3.74 11.81 -2.30
N MET A 349 -2.74 11.98 -1.45
CA MET A 349 -2.95 12.29 -0.03
C MET A 349 -3.16 13.80 0.22
N LYS A 350 -2.42 14.65 -0.48
CA LYS A 350 -2.48 16.12 -0.27
C LYS A 350 -3.86 16.71 -0.57
N ARG A 351 -4.60 16.16 -1.52
CA ARG A 351 -5.96 16.64 -1.88
C ARG A 351 -7.00 16.48 -0.78
N VAL A 352 -6.79 15.56 0.14
CA VAL A 352 -7.76 15.24 1.20
C VAL A 352 -7.46 15.98 2.51
N LEU A 353 -6.30 16.61 2.61
CA LEU A 353 -5.87 17.46 3.75
C LEU A 353 -6.51 18.88 3.77
#